data_ac41071bec54c3be2cc816abaf097c67
#
_entry.id   ac41071bec54c3be2cc816abaf097c67
#
_cell.length_a   1.000
_cell.length_b   1.000
_cell.length_c   1.000
_cell.angle_alpha   90.00
_cell.angle_beta   90.00
_cell.angle_gamma   90.00
#
_symmetry.space_group_name_H-M   'P 1'
#
loop_
_entity.id
_entity.type
_entity.pdbx_description
1 polymer ?
#
loop_
_entity_poly.entity_id
_entity_poly.type
_entity_poly.pdbx_seq_one_letter_code
_entity_poly.pdbx_strand_id
1 'polypeptide(L)'
;MVDALGCRQTEAEWSYRYLAQHSVTEELRTGRPVTARIPERELLFAVKLHSGRKADSRDLVVLAAGADFDRIATHLHRGDLEKLAGRIETVFNRLTSEDFANAFKGVFEQQTVPDQDIDAVVKFLRDQQRRIDSEL
;
A
#
# COMPACT_ATOMS: atom_id res chain seq x y z
N MET A 1 0.98 -12.85 14.71
CA MET A 1 2.15 -13.14 15.55
C MET A 1 3.39 -12.52 14.95
N VAL A 2 4.18 -11.85 15.74
CA VAL A 2 5.49 -11.35 15.34
C VAL A 2 6.55 -12.25 15.95
N ASP A 3 7.52 -12.66 15.16
CA ASP A 3 8.67 -13.39 15.64
C ASP A 3 9.96 -12.62 15.30
N ALA A 4 11.11 -13.16 15.73
CA ALA A 4 12.38 -12.52 15.52
C ALA A 4 12.82 -12.48 14.05
N LEU A 5 12.21 -13.28 13.20
CA LEU A 5 12.60 -13.46 11.80
C LEU A 5 11.59 -12.94 10.81
N GLY A 6 10.49 -12.36 11.28
CA GLY A 6 9.46 -11.87 10.40
C GLY A 6 8.56 -10.86 11.07
N CYS A 7 7.69 -10.28 10.29
CA CYS A 7 6.66 -9.42 10.82
C CYS A 7 5.32 -9.79 10.20
N ARG A 8 4.29 -9.73 11.01
CA ARG A 8 2.92 -9.89 10.56
C ARG A 8 2.23 -8.55 10.75
N GLN A 9 1.81 -8.00 9.65
CA GLN A 9 1.02 -6.76 9.63
C GLN A 9 -0.37 -7.13 9.17
N THR A 10 -1.34 -7.04 10.04
CA THR A 10 -2.74 -7.24 9.67
C THR A 10 -3.00 -8.52 8.85
N GLU A 11 -2.59 -9.65 9.34
CA GLU A 11 -2.84 -10.97 8.73
C GLU A 11 -2.03 -11.30 7.46
N ALA A 12 -1.18 -10.40 7.02
CA ALA A 12 -0.21 -10.71 5.97
C ALA A 12 1.14 -11.04 6.60
N GLU A 13 1.87 -11.92 5.96
CA GLU A 13 3.16 -12.38 6.46
C GLU A 13 4.29 -11.98 5.52
N TRP A 14 5.21 -11.19 6.04
CA TRP A 14 6.43 -10.84 5.34
C TRP A 14 7.62 -11.14 6.25
N SER A 15 8.42 -12.14 5.87
CA SER A 15 9.67 -12.43 6.58
C SER A 15 10.70 -11.34 6.31
N TYR A 16 11.73 -11.26 7.15
CA TYR A 16 12.85 -10.36 6.88
C TYR A 16 13.51 -10.65 5.55
N ARG A 17 13.59 -11.93 5.16
CA ARG A 17 14.13 -12.31 3.86
C ARG A 17 13.31 -11.74 2.72
N TYR A 18 11.99 -11.87 2.81
CA TYR A 18 11.08 -11.33 1.79
C TYR A 18 11.21 -9.81 1.69
N LEU A 19 11.19 -9.11 2.83
CA LEU A 19 11.36 -7.67 2.86
C LEU A 19 12.69 -7.24 2.26
N ALA A 20 13.78 -7.95 2.59
CA ALA A 20 15.10 -7.64 2.07
C ALA A 20 15.20 -7.87 0.56
N GLN A 21 14.56 -8.92 0.03
CA GLN A 21 14.57 -9.22 -1.40
C GLN A 21 13.79 -8.19 -2.22
N HIS A 22 12.83 -7.50 -1.60
CA HIS A 22 11.98 -6.53 -2.27
C HIS A 22 12.20 -5.12 -1.72
N SER A 23 13.46 -4.81 -1.42
CA SER A 23 13.87 -3.49 -0.93
C SER A 23 14.93 -2.90 -1.85
N VAL A 24 15.01 -1.58 -1.85
CA VAL A 24 16.04 -0.83 -2.55
C VAL A 24 16.98 -0.20 -1.54
N THR A 25 18.24 0.00 -1.95
CA THR A 25 19.22 0.66 -1.10
C THR A 25 19.21 2.14 -1.42
N GLU A 26 19.03 2.97 -0.40
CA GLU A 26 19.01 4.42 -0.53
C GLU A 26 20.04 5.04 0.41
N GLU A 27 20.69 6.10 -0.07
CA GLU A 27 21.58 6.91 0.75
C GLU A 27 20.78 8.04 1.38
N LEU A 28 20.76 8.05 2.70
CA LEU A 28 20.07 9.10 3.46
C LEU A 28 21.07 10.17 3.85
N ARG A 29 20.78 11.41 3.50
CA ARG A 29 21.64 12.57 3.83
C ARG A 29 21.13 13.22 5.10
N THR A 30 21.68 12.79 6.22
CA THR A 30 21.37 13.35 7.53
C THR A 30 22.66 13.70 8.27
N GLY A 31 23.43 14.70 7.77
CA GLY A 31 24.69 15.06 8.37
C GLY A 31 25.84 14.09 8.09
N ARG A 32 25.61 12.80 8.24
CA ARG A 32 26.51 11.72 7.77
C ARG A 32 25.76 10.88 6.75
N PRO A 33 26.40 10.48 5.63
CA PRO A 33 25.77 9.58 4.69
C PRO A 33 25.46 8.25 5.37
N VAL A 34 24.19 7.86 5.39
CA VAL A 34 23.75 6.58 5.91
C VAL A 34 23.04 5.85 4.81
N THR A 35 23.44 4.60 4.57
CA THR A 35 22.78 3.74 3.61
C THR A 35 21.70 2.94 4.32
N ALA A 36 20.48 2.98 3.81
CA ALA A 36 19.36 2.23 4.36
C ALA A 36 18.70 1.38 3.27
N ARG A 37 18.15 0.23 3.67
CA ARG A 37 17.31 -0.59 2.81
C ARG A 37 15.86 -0.22 3.07
N ILE A 38 15.19 0.20 2.02
CA ILE A 38 13.80 0.67 2.08
C ILE A 38 12.96 -0.27 1.22
N PRO A 39 11.81 -0.77 1.72
CA PRO A 39 10.92 -1.58 0.90
C PRO A 39 10.59 -0.88 -0.41
N GLU A 40 10.55 -1.64 -1.50
CA GLU A 40 10.14 -1.07 -2.77
C GLU A 40 8.72 -0.50 -2.66
N ARG A 41 8.40 0.43 -3.56
CA ARG A 41 7.12 1.13 -3.55
C ARG A 41 5.92 0.17 -3.55
N GLU A 42 5.99 -0.87 -4.37
CA GLU A 42 4.93 -1.87 -4.50
C GLU A 42 4.73 -2.67 -3.22
N LEU A 43 5.80 -3.05 -2.54
CA LEU A 43 5.71 -3.73 -1.26
C LEU A 43 5.17 -2.81 -0.18
N LEU A 44 5.63 -1.57 -0.14
CA LEU A 44 5.16 -0.59 0.83
C LEU A 44 3.66 -0.31 0.67
N PHE A 45 3.17 -0.25 -0.57
CA PHE A 45 1.75 -0.16 -0.84
C PHE A 45 0.99 -1.34 -0.22
N ALA A 46 1.46 -2.56 -0.45
CA ALA A 46 0.83 -3.75 0.10
C ALA A 46 0.78 -3.73 1.63
N VAL A 47 1.87 -3.35 2.28
CA VAL A 47 1.94 -3.25 3.74
C VAL A 47 0.93 -2.23 4.26
N LYS A 48 0.86 -1.07 3.63
CA LYS A 48 -0.08 -0.01 4.05
C LYS A 48 -1.54 -0.39 3.81
N LEU A 49 -1.83 -1.07 2.71
CA LEU A 49 -3.19 -1.53 2.46
C LEU A 49 -3.63 -2.54 3.52
N HIS A 50 -2.78 -3.49 3.86
CA HIS A 50 -3.08 -4.46 4.91
C HIS A 50 -3.25 -3.81 6.29
N SER A 51 -2.57 -2.69 6.56
CA SER A 51 -2.74 -1.97 7.82
C SER A 51 -4.14 -1.38 7.95
N GLY A 52 -4.72 -0.93 6.85
CA GLY A 52 -6.09 -0.40 6.79
C GLY A 52 -6.31 0.88 7.58
N ARG A 53 -5.24 1.58 8.00
CA ARG A 53 -5.39 2.82 8.75
C ARG A 53 -5.87 3.95 7.86
N LYS A 54 -6.71 4.83 8.42
CA LYS A 54 -7.26 5.96 7.69
C LYS A 54 -6.17 6.87 7.09
N ALA A 55 -5.12 7.12 7.86
CA ALA A 55 -4.01 7.96 7.42
C ALA A 55 -3.25 7.37 6.23
N ASP A 56 -3.21 6.04 6.12
CA ASP A 56 -2.48 5.36 5.05
C ASP A 56 -3.19 5.43 3.70
N SER A 57 -4.47 5.78 3.66
CA SER A 57 -5.21 5.89 2.40
C SER A 57 -4.62 6.94 1.45
N ARG A 58 -4.12 8.03 2.00
CA ARG A 58 -3.44 9.07 1.20
C ARG A 58 -2.12 8.57 0.66
N ASP A 59 -1.37 7.87 1.48
CA ASP A 59 -0.08 7.32 1.10
C ASP A 59 -0.22 6.30 -0.04
N LEU A 60 -1.33 5.54 -0.05
CA LEU A 60 -1.61 4.59 -1.12
C LEU A 60 -1.70 5.25 -2.47
N VAL A 61 -2.37 6.40 -2.56
CA VAL A 61 -2.48 7.13 -3.83
C VAL A 61 -1.12 7.64 -4.29
N VAL A 62 -0.32 8.17 -3.36
CA VAL A 62 1.02 8.67 -3.66
C VAL A 62 1.93 7.53 -4.12
N LEU A 63 1.90 6.40 -3.43
CA LEU A 63 2.73 5.24 -3.76
C LEU A 63 2.35 4.59 -5.07
N ALA A 64 1.08 4.67 -5.45
CA ALA A 64 0.59 4.07 -6.69
C ALA A 64 1.05 4.80 -7.94
N ALA A 65 1.40 6.08 -7.82
CA ALA A 65 1.85 6.87 -8.97
C ALA A 65 3.16 6.29 -9.52
N GLY A 66 3.11 5.76 -10.74
CA GLY A 66 4.27 5.14 -11.39
C GLY A 66 4.61 3.73 -10.90
N ALA A 67 3.77 3.13 -10.06
CA ALA A 67 4.01 1.78 -9.54
C ALA A 67 3.57 0.70 -10.54
N ASP A 68 4.18 -0.48 -10.41
CA ASP A 68 3.77 -1.68 -11.14
C ASP A 68 2.65 -2.39 -10.35
N PHE A 69 1.41 -2.29 -10.84
CA PHE A 69 0.25 -2.85 -10.16
C PHE A 69 0.29 -4.38 -10.08
N ASP A 70 0.86 -5.06 -11.07
CA ASP A 70 1.00 -6.52 -11.02
C ASP A 70 1.93 -6.93 -9.89
N ARG A 71 2.98 -6.16 -9.67
CA ARG A 71 3.91 -6.39 -8.57
C ARG A 71 3.26 -6.10 -7.23
N ILE A 72 2.45 -5.07 -7.13
CA ILE A 72 1.65 -4.81 -5.93
C ILE A 72 0.75 -6.02 -5.63
N ALA A 73 0.05 -6.53 -6.65
CA ALA A 73 -0.85 -7.68 -6.48
C ALA A 73 -0.12 -8.90 -5.95
N THR A 74 1.09 -9.16 -6.44
CA THR A 74 1.92 -10.26 -5.96
C THR A 74 2.20 -10.14 -4.47
N HIS A 75 2.52 -8.94 -4.00
CA HIS A 75 2.77 -8.71 -2.57
C HIS A 75 1.50 -8.76 -1.73
N LEU A 76 0.36 -8.30 -2.28
CA LEU A 76 -0.90 -8.27 -1.55
C LEU A 76 -1.44 -9.65 -1.20
N HIS A 77 -1.34 -10.60 -2.12
CA HIS A 77 -1.96 -11.93 -1.98
C HIS A 77 -1.10 -12.86 -1.11
N ARG A 78 -0.69 -12.37 0.05
CA ARG A 78 0.06 -13.12 1.05
C ARG A 78 -0.67 -13.00 2.38
N GLY A 79 -1.21 -14.10 2.86
CA GLY A 79 -1.93 -14.15 4.12
C GLY A 79 -3.41 -14.45 3.93
N ASP A 80 -4.24 -13.93 4.81
CA ASP A 80 -5.67 -14.21 4.85
C ASP A 80 -6.41 -13.36 3.82
N LEU A 81 -6.99 -14.01 2.81
CA LEU A 81 -7.70 -13.34 1.73
C LEU A 81 -9.01 -12.67 2.19
N GLU A 82 -9.69 -13.26 3.18
CA GLU A 82 -10.90 -12.64 3.73
C GLU A 82 -10.58 -11.32 4.41
N LYS A 83 -9.50 -11.28 5.17
CA LYS A 83 -9.03 -10.04 5.81
C LYS A 83 -8.61 -9.01 4.77
N LEU A 84 -7.91 -9.45 3.73
CA LEU A 84 -7.53 -8.58 2.62
C LEU A 84 -8.76 -7.99 1.94
N ALA A 85 -9.78 -8.81 1.67
CA ALA A 85 -11.03 -8.33 1.08
C ALA A 85 -11.69 -7.25 1.92
N GLY A 86 -11.72 -7.44 3.24
CA GLY A 86 -12.25 -6.42 4.16
C GLY A 86 -11.46 -5.12 4.13
N ARG A 87 -10.14 -5.20 4.05
CA ARG A 87 -9.28 -4.01 3.94
C ARG A 87 -9.49 -3.28 2.63
N ILE A 88 -9.58 -4.03 1.54
CA ILE A 88 -9.85 -3.45 0.22
C ILE A 88 -11.17 -2.69 0.23
N GLU A 89 -12.22 -3.28 0.77
CA GLU A 89 -13.53 -2.63 0.86
C GLU A 89 -13.46 -1.34 1.67
N THR A 90 -12.80 -1.37 2.82
CA THR A 90 -12.63 -0.20 3.68
C THR A 90 -11.91 0.93 2.95
N VAL A 91 -10.79 0.62 2.30
CA VAL A 91 -9.99 1.62 1.59
C VAL A 91 -10.76 2.13 0.37
N PHE A 92 -11.39 1.23 -0.39
CA PHE A 92 -12.22 1.60 -1.54
C PHE A 92 -13.28 2.64 -1.14
N ASN A 93 -13.99 2.39 -0.05
CA ASN A 93 -15.02 3.31 0.42
C ASN A 93 -14.44 4.66 0.82
N ARG A 94 -13.27 4.69 1.42
CA ARG A 94 -12.60 5.95 1.76
C ARG A 94 -12.18 6.73 0.52
N LEU A 95 -11.58 6.05 -0.47
CA LEU A 95 -11.10 6.71 -1.69
C LEU A 95 -12.23 7.25 -2.54
N THR A 96 -13.40 6.62 -2.48
CA THR A 96 -14.58 7.05 -3.26
C THR A 96 -15.46 8.04 -2.51
N SER A 97 -15.12 8.42 -1.28
CA SER A 97 -15.88 9.40 -0.53
C SER A 97 -15.62 10.82 -1.06
N GLU A 98 -16.62 11.69 -0.99
CA GLU A 98 -16.48 13.09 -1.43
C GLU A 98 -15.45 13.85 -0.61
N ASP A 99 -15.31 13.50 0.66
CA ASP A 99 -14.40 14.19 1.56
C ASP A 99 -12.93 13.86 1.32
N PHE A 100 -12.64 12.77 0.65
CA PHE A 100 -11.26 12.33 0.46
C PHE A 100 -10.42 13.33 -0.34
N ALA A 101 -10.94 13.80 -1.46
CA ALA A 101 -10.22 14.76 -2.30
C ALA A 101 -9.95 16.06 -1.55
N ASN A 102 -10.91 16.53 -0.75
CA ASN A 102 -10.77 17.75 0.04
C ASN A 102 -9.74 17.57 1.16
N ALA A 103 -9.78 16.45 1.85
CA ALA A 103 -8.82 16.13 2.90
C ALA A 103 -7.39 16.01 2.34
N PHE A 104 -7.25 15.46 1.15
CA PHE A 104 -5.95 15.33 0.48
C PHE A 104 -5.36 16.71 0.18
N LYS A 105 -6.16 17.63 -0.35
CA LYS A 105 -5.73 19.00 -0.63
C LYS A 105 -5.26 19.71 0.64
N GLY A 106 -5.90 19.46 1.77
CA GLY A 106 -5.52 20.05 3.04
C GLY A 106 -4.17 19.58 3.57
N VAL A 107 -3.72 18.40 3.18
CA VAL A 107 -2.44 17.82 3.63
C VAL A 107 -1.28 18.16 2.69
N PHE A 108 -1.55 18.21 1.40
CA PHE A 108 -0.56 18.49 0.37
C PHE A 108 -0.88 19.81 -0.31
N GLU A 109 -0.59 20.91 0.36
CA GLU A 109 -1.02 22.29 0.07
C GLU A 109 -0.97 22.73 -1.40
N GLN A 110 -0.11 22.14 -2.19
CA GLN A 110 0.11 22.58 -3.57
C GLN A 110 -0.34 21.56 -4.61
N GLN A 111 -0.87 20.44 -4.17
CA GLN A 111 -1.17 19.37 -5.11
C GLN A 111 -2.66 19.17 -5.25
N THR A 112 -3.15 19.53 -6.41
CA THR A 112 -4.27 18.81 -6.95
C THR A 112 -3.81 17.39 -7.16
N VAL A 113 -4.30 16.46 -6.35
CA VAL A 113 -4.15 15.05 -6.68
C VAL A 113 -4.86 14.86 -7.99
N PRO A 114 -4.17 14.40 -9.03
CA PRO A 114 -4.85 14.09 -10.26
C PRO A 114 -5.93 13.05 -9.97
N ASP A 115 -7.17 13.35 -10.30
CA ASP A 115 -8.27 12.40 -10.13
C ASP A 115 -7.93 11.07 -10.78
N GLN A 116 -7.14 11.07 -11.85
CA GLN A 116 -6.68 9.86 -12.52
C GLN A 116 -5.85 8.95 -11.62
N ASP A 117 -5.09 9.48 -10.67
CA ASP A 117 -4.30 8.66 -9.74
C ASP A 117 -5.21 7.97 -8.73
N ILE A 118 -6.21 8.68 -8.23
CA ILE A 118 -7.23 8.09 -7.37
C ILE A 118 -8.00 7.01 -8.13
N ASP A 119 -8.43 7.32 -9.35
CA ASP A 119 -9.18 6.39 -10.19
C ASP A 119 -8.38 5.12 -10.51
N ALA A 120 -7.08 5.25 -10.73
CA ALA A 120 -6.21 4.10 -10.98
C ALA A 120 -6.16 3.16 -9.77
N VAL A 121 -6.05 3.72 -8.56
CA VAL A 121 -6.06 2.91 -7.33
C VAL A 121 -7.44 2.26 -7.13
N VAL A 122 -8.51 3.01 -7.32
CA VAL A 122 -9.88 2.50 -7.19
C VAL A 122 -10.12 1.33 -8.15
N LYS A 123 -9.70 1.47 -9.39
CA LYS A 123 -9.81 0.40 -10.38
C LYS A 123 -9.00 -0.83 -9.97
N PHE A 124 -7.76 -0.62 -9.53
CA PHE A 124 -6.90 -1.70 -9.05
C PHE A 124 -7.56 -2.45 -7.89
N LEU A 125 -8.08 -1.74 -6.90
CA LEU A 125 -8.75 -2.35 -5.74
C LEU A 125 -9.97 -3.16 -6.17
N ARG A 126 -10.74 -2.66 -7.12
CA ARG A 126 -11.90 -3.37 -7.65
C ARG A 126 -11.48 -4.66 -8.35
N ASP A 127 -10.42 -4.60 -9.13
CA ASP A 127 -9.90 -5.79 -9.82
C ASP A 127 -9.41 -6.84 -8.83
N GLN A 128 -8.73 -6.41 -7.75
CA GLN A 128 -8.28 -7.31 -6.71
C GLN A 128 -9.45 -7.92 -5.94
N GLN A 129 -10.50 -7.16 -5.68
CA GLN A 129 -11.70 -7.68 -5.04
C GLN A 129 -12.36 -8.78 -5.87
N ARG A 130 -12.48 -8.57 -7.17
CA ARG A 130 -13.02 -9.59 -8.08
C ARG A 130 -12.17 -10.85 -8.08
N ARG A 131 -10.86 -10.70 -8.06
CA ARG A 131 -9.94 -11.82 -8.00
C ARG A 131 -10.12 -12.62 -6.72
N ILE A 132 -10.21 -11.95 -5.57
CA ILE A 132 -10.44 -12.61 -4.29
C ILE A 132 -11.78 -13.32 -4.28
N ASP A 133 -12.83 -12.69 -4.77
CA ASP A 133 -14.18 -13.28 -4.84
C ASP A 133 -14.18 -14.56 -5.66
N SER A 134 -13.39 -14.63 -6.72
CA SER A 134 -13.28 -15.83 -7.55
C SER A 134 -12.47 -16.95 -6.89
N GLU A 135 -11.61 -16.63 -5.94
CA GLU A 135 -10.79 -17.60 -5.21
C GLU A 135 -11.48 -18.12 -3.94
N LEU A 136 -12.45 -17.38 -3.43
CA LEU A 136 -13.24 -17.80 -2.27
C LEU A 136 -14.50 -18.52 -2.70
#